data_787437c756c91e1400f782ed44fde581
#
_entry.id   787437c756c91e1400f782ed44fde581
#
_cell.length_a   1.000
_cell.length_b   1.000
_cell.length_c   1.000
_cell.angle_alpha   90.00
_cell.angle_beta   90.00
_cell.angle_gamma   90.00
#
_symmetry.space_group_name_H-M   'P 1'
#
loop_
_entity.id
_entity.type
_entity.pdbx_description
1 polymer ?
#
loop_
_entity_poly.entity_id
_entity_poly.type
_entity_poly.pdbx_seq_one_letter_code
_entity_poly.pdbx_strand_id
1 'polypeptide(L)'
;MVCLLPGLLFWGCVAQAQPAAVQPETMADSMDGRVMACATCHGTKGQGAVNPGGLEPFATNSVFPRLSGKPAGYLFNQLVAFRDGRRRYPPMNYLLEFQTDAYLRAMAEYFAAQRPPLPPPTIPVASRDVLALGRSLVTAGDAARGIPACAACHGPEFNGMEPAIPGLLGLRSDYISAQLGGWRYGTRTAAAPDCMQAIAGRLTEADVTAVAAWLSGLLAPANPDPAPQGSLKMPLPCGSEPQ
;
A
#
# COMPACT_ATOMS: atom_id res chain seq x y z
N MET A 1 15.04 76.88 -60.29
CA MET A 1 16.03 75.92 -59.70
C MET A 1 15.53 75.54 -58.35
N VAL A 2 14.83 74.42 -58.21
CA VAL A 2 14.18 73.95 -56.98
C VAL A 2 14.97 72.73 -56.46
N CYS A 3 15.67 72.88 -55.34
CA CYS A 3 16.32 71.75 -54.66
C CYS A 3 15.32 70.96 -53.85
N LEU A 4 15.11 69.71 -54.25
CA LEU A 4 14.44 68.71 -53.51
C LEU A 4 15.44 67.98 -52.61
N LEU A 5 15.21 68.03 -51.30
CA LEU A 5 15.95 67.22 -50.28
C LEU A 5 15.20 65.88 -50.06
N PRO A 6 15.89 64.72 -50.05
CA PRO A 6 15.28 63.45 -49.71
C PRO A 6 15.17 63.28 -48.20
N GLY A 7 13.97 63.02 -47.74
CA GLY A 7 13.68 62.67 -46.32
C GLY A 7 14.17 61.26 -46.00
N LEU A 8 15.04 61.14 -45.01
CA LEU A 8 15.49 59.87 -44.40
C LEU A 8 14.42 59.37 -43.42
N LEU A 9 13.72 58.33 -43.82
CA LEU A 9 12.84 57.58 -42.92
C LEU A 9 13.70 56.64 -42.03
N PHE A 10 13.85 56.98 -40.76
CA PHE A 10 14.41 56.06 -39.77
C PHE A 10 13.32 55.04 -39.39
N TRP A 11 13.48 53.82 -39.84
CA TRP A 11 12.72 52.67 -39.36
C TRP A 11 13.36 52.19 -38.04
N GLY A 12 12.74 52.54 -36.90
CA GLY A 12 13.14 52.03 -35.62
C GLY A 12 12.77 50.54 -35.52
N CYS A 13 13.81 49.67 -35.48
CA CYS A 13 13.62 48.27 -35.06
C CYS A 13 13.18 48.22 -33.61
N VAL A 14 11.90 47.98 -33.37
CA VAL A 14 11.41 47.60 -32.03
C VAL A 14 11.80 46.13 -31.83
N ALA A 15 12.84 45.91 -31.03
CA ALA A 15 13.20 44.56 -30.58
C ALA A 15 12.09 44.06 -29.63
N GLN A 16 11.26 43.16 -30.13
CA GLN A 16 10.30 42.45 -29.25
C GLN A 16 11.10 41.49 -28.37
N ALA A 17 11.14 41.78 -27.06
CA ALA A 17 11.64 40.84 -26.10
C ALA A 17 10.70 39.61 -26.07
N GLN A 18 11.18 38.48 -26.57
CA GLN A 18 10.48 37.21 -26.39
C GLN A 18 10.43 36.89 -24.91
N PRO A 19 9.21 36.52 -24.36
CA PRO A 19 9.16 36.04 -23.00
C PRO A 19 10.08 34.83 -22.86
N ALA A 20 10.95 34.82 -21.86
CA ALA A 20 11.77 33.69 -21.53
C ALA A 20 10.88 32.46 -21.38
N ALA A 21 11.12 31.42 -22.18
CA ALA A 21 10.44 30.15 -22.04
C ALA A 21 10.66 29.65 -20.61
N VAL A 22 9.57 29.55 -19.84
CA VAL A 22 9.60 28.89 -18.52
C VAL A 22 10.01 27.46 -18.78
N GLN A 23 11.27 27.16 -18.49
CA GLN A 23 11.75 25.79 -18.53
C GLN A 23 10.98 25.04 -17.44
N PRO A 24 10.33 23.90 -17.75
CA PRO A 24 9.76 23.07 -16.70
C PRO A 24 10.92 22.70 -15.78
N GLU A 25 10.83 23.12 -14.50
CA GLU A 25 11.77 22.66 -13.48
C GLU A 25 11.69 21.14 -13.50
N THR A 26 12.72 20.48 -14.01
CA THR A 26 12.86 19.04 -13.91
C THR A 26 13.01 18.75 -12.42
N MET A 27 11.96 18.26 -11.77
CA MET A 27 12.08 17.76 -10.40
C MET A 27 13.27 16.80 -10.39
N ALA A 28 14.25 17.10 -9.54
CA ALA A 28 15.41 16.23 -9.38
C ALA A 28 14.92 14.80 -9.17
N ASP A 29 15.52 13.84 -9.85
CA ASP A 29 15.21 12.40 -9.66
C ASP A 29 15.73 11.98 -8.27
N SER A 30 15.03 12.44 -7.26
CA SER A 30 15.27 12.16 -5.85
C SER A 30 14.18 11.23 -5.31
N MET A 31 14.49 10.50 -4.24
CA MET A 31 13.50 9.65 -3.59
C MET A 31 12.30 10.47 -3.09
N ASP A 32 12.52 11.67 -2.57
CA ASP A 32 11.44 12.57 -2.13
C ASP A 32 10.51 12.94 -3.29
N GLY A 33 11.06 13.21 -4.48
CA GLY A 33 10.25 13.44 -5.68
C GLY A 33 9.44 12.21 -6.08
N ARG A 34 10.06 11.03 -6.06
CA ARG A 34 9.40 9.77 -6.44
C ARG A 34 8.24 9.40 -5.52
N VAL A 35 8.37 9.62 -4.20
CA VAL A 35 7.33 9.26 -3.22
C VAL A 35 6.16 10.22 -3.18
N MET A 36 6.26 11.42 -3.78
CA MET A 36 5.17 12.41 -3.74
C MET A 36 3.84 11.87 -4.26
N ALA A 37 3.86 11.12 -5.37
CA ALA A 37 2.65 10.52 -5.91
C ALA A 37 2.01 9.50 -4.95
N CYS A 38 2.83 8.79 -4.17
CA CYS A 38 2.37 7.82 -3.17
C CYS A 38 1.85 8.53 -1.91
N ALA A 39 2.54 9.61 -1.51
CA ALA A 39 2.30 10.34 -0.27
C ALA A 39 0.91 10.98 -0.21
N THR A 40 0.37 11.41 -1.35
CA THR A 40 -0.96 12.01 -1.46
C THR A 40 -2.06 11.11 -0.88
N CYS A 41 -1.94 9.80 -1.06
CA CYS A 41 -2.90 8.81 -0.56
C CYS A 41 -2.39 8.11 0.71
N HIS A 42 -1.13 7.67 0.70
CA HIS A 42 -0.58 6.83 1.76
C HIS A 42 0.09 7.60 2.91
N GLY A 43 0.15 8.93 2.82
CA GLY A 43 0.86 9.79 3.77
C GLY A 43 2.35 9.90 3.46
N THR A 44 2.99 11.00 3.88
CA THR A 44 4.37 11.35 3.54
C THR A 44 5.42 10.32 3.97
N LYS A 45 5.10 9.54 5.00
CA LYS A 45 5.93 8.42 5.48
C LYS A 45 5.27 7.06 5.23
N GLY A 46 4.22 7.01 4.41
CA GLY A 46 3.48 5.77 4.19
C GLY A 46 2.73 5.26 5.42
N GLN A 47 2.39 6.14 6.37
CA GLN A 47 1.69 5.79 7.60
C GLN A 47 0.25 5.31 7.38
N GLY A 48 -0.26 5.44 6.17
CA GLY A 48 -1.67 5.28 5.83
C GLY A 48 -2.44 6.56 6.13
N ALA A 49 -3.56 6.73 5.49
CA ALA A 49 -4.47 7.83 5.76
C ALA A 49 -5.91 7.32 5.79
N VAL A 50 -6.67 7.81 6.76
CA VAL A 50 -8.12 7.93 6.62
C VAL A 50 -8.31 9.33 6.07
N ASN A 51 -8.91 9.48 4.89
CA ASN A 51 -9.16 10.81 4.36
C ASN A 51 -10.21 11.52 5.25
N PRO A 52 -9.82 12.48 6.12
CA PRO A 52 -10.75 13.19 6.98
C PRO A 52 -11.44 14.35 6.25
N GLY A 53 -11.77 14.17 4.97
CA GLY A 53 -12.55 15.14 4.23
C GLY A 53 -11.74 16.31 3.68
N GLY A 54 -10.84 16.11 2.74
CA GLY A 54 -10.04 17.23 2.26
C GLY A 54 -9.45 17.15 0.85
N LEU A 55 -9.46 16.02 0.21
CA LEU A 55 -9.01 15.90 -1.17
C LEU A 55 -10.13 15.27 -2.01
N GLU A 56 -11.04 16.11 -2.49
CA GLU A 56 -11.85 15.73 -3.63
C GLU A 56 -10.91 15.39 -4.82
N PRO A 57 -11.10 14.27 -5.51
CA PRO A 57 -12.35 13.54 -5.75
C PRO A 57 -12.43 12.17 -5.04
N PHE A 58 -11.66 11.91 -3.99
CA PHE A 58 -11.72 10.62 -3.30
C PHE A 58 -12.88 10.60 -2.31
N ALA A 59 -13.69 9.53 -2.36
CA ALA A 59 -14.82 9.37 -1.47
C ALA A 59 -14.41 9.58 0.00
N THR A 60 -15.22 10.26 0.78
CA THR A 60 -14.97 10.67 2.17
C THR A 60 -14.57 9.54 3.14
N ASN A 61 -14.71 8.28 2.72
CA ASN A 61 -14.39 7.07 3.48
C ASN A 61 -13.26 6.23 2.85
N SER A 62 -12.46 6.80 1.95
CA SER A 62 -11.35 6.06 1.36
C SER A 62 -10.30 5.73 2.41
N VAL A 63 -9.98 4.44 2.52
CA VAL A 63 -8.96 3.94 3.44
C VAL A 63 -7.72 3.58 2.64
N PHE A 64 -6.66 4.34 2.89
CA PHE A 64 -5.36 4.08 2.28
C PHE A 64 -4.49 3.30 3.25
N PRO A 65 -4.03 2.09 2.90
CA PRO A 65 -3.29 1.23 3.83
C PRO A 65 -1.93 1.82 4.18
N ARG A 66 -1.49 1.50 5.40
CA ARG A 66 -0.13 1.73 5.85
C ARG A 66 0.85 0.90 5.02
N LEU A 67 1.90 1.55 4.52
CA LEU A 67 3.04 0.95 3.81
C LEU A 67 4.24 0.79 4.75
N SER A 68 4.46 1.79 5.61
CA SER A 68 5.63 1.89 6.48
C SER A 68 5.83 0.68 7.38
N GLY A 69 7.07 0.24 7.46
CA GLY A 69 7.49 -0.86 8.33
C GLY A 69 7.04 -2.24 7.89
N LYS A 70 6.40 -2.38 6.72
CA LYS A 70 6.15 -3.69 6.14
C LYS A 70 7.40 -4.19 5.44
N PRO A 71 7.65 -5.52 5.39
CA PRO A 71 8.79 -6.08 4.69
C PRO A 71 8.92 -5.56 3.26
N ALA A 72 10.15 -5.24 2.85
CA ALA A 72 10.41 -4.68 1.52
C ALA A 72 10.00 -5.64 0.39
N GLY A 73 10.25 -6.93 0.56
CA GLY A 73 9.83 -7.97 -0.40
C GLY A 73 8.32 -8.06 -0.53
N TYR A 74 7.58 -7.92 0.59
CA TYR A 74 6.11 -7.84 0.53
C TYR A 74 5.66 -6.62 -0.27
N LEU A 75 6.18 -5.43 0.03
CA LEU A 75 5.80 -4.21 -0.67
C LEU A 75 6.11 -4.31 -2.17
N PHE A 76 7.29 -4.79 -2.52
CA PHE A 76 7.67 -5.03 -3.91
C PHE A 76 6.70 -5.98 -4.61
N ASN A 77 6.39 -7.13 -4.01
CA ASN A 77 5.44 -8.10 -4.54
C ASN A 77 4.04 -7.48 -4.76
N GLN A 78 3.60 -6.58 -3.88
CA GLN A 78 2.31 -5.90 -4.05
C GLN A 78 2.34 -4.88 -5.18
N LEU A 79 3.40 -4.08 -5.31
CA LEU A 79 3.56 -3.11 -6.40
C LEU A 79 3.58 -3.82 -7.76
N VAL A 80 4.34 -4.91 -7.88
CA VAL A 80 4.35 -5.75 -9.09
C VAL A 80 2.97 -6.39 -9.34
N ALA A 81 2.28 -6.88 -8.29
CA ALA A 81 0.95 -7.46 -8.46
C ALA A 81 -0.09 -6.44 -8.96
N PHE A 82 0.01 -5.17 -8.54
CA PHE A 82 -0.83 -4.10 -9.10
C PHE A 82 -0.47 -3.80 -10.55
N ARG A 83 0.82 -3.63 -10.86
CA ARG A 83 1.29 -3.37 -12.24
C ARG A 83 0.81 -4.46 -13.20
N ASP A 84 0.95 -5.70 -12.81
CA ASP A 84 0.63 -6.88 -13.63
C ASP A 84 -0.86 -7.26 -13.61
N GLY A 85 -1.72 -6.49 -12.92
CA GLY A 85 -3.17 -6.74 -12.83
C GLY A 85 -3.58 -7.94 -11.96
N ARG A 86 -2.64 -8.59 -11.25
CA ARG A 86 -2.93 -9.67 -10.29
C ARG A 86 -3.60 -9.17 -9.02
N ARG A 87 -3.44 -7.90 -8.69
CA ARG A 87 -4.18 -7.18 -7.65
C ARG A 87 -4.90 -6.01 -8.30
N ARG A 88 -6.24 -6.00 -8.22
CA ARG A 88 -7.06 -5.03 -8.93
C ARG A 88 -7.52 -3.92 -8.00
N TYR A 89 -7.04 -2.73 -8.26
CA TYR A 89 -7.51 -1.47 -7.71
C TYR A 89 -7.12 -0.38 -8.69
N PRO A 90 -8.06 0.14 -9.51
CA PRO A 90 -7.74 0.98 -10.67
C PRO A 90 -6.75 2.12 -10.42
N PRO A 91 -6.84 2.91 -9.32
CA PRO A 91 -5.86 3.97 -9.10
C PRO A 91 -4.42 3.46 -8.97
N MET A 92 -4.21 2.31 -8.28
CA MET A 92 -2.88 1.72 -8.14
C MET A 92 -2.41 1.06 -9.43
N ASN A 93 -3.31 0.38 -10.17
CA ASN A 93 -2.96 -0.23 -11.46
C ASN A 93 -2.48 0.84 -12.45
N TYR A 94 -3.23 1.96 -12.57
CA TYR A 94 -2.87 3.07 -13.44
C TYR A 94 -1.53 3.73 -13.04
N LEU A 95 -1.32 3.98 -11.75
CA LEU A 95 -0.11 4.63 -11.25
C LEU A 95 1.16 3.80 -11.53
N LEU A 96 1.04 2.47 -11.56
CA LEU A 96 2.18 1.56 -11.61
C LEU A 96 2.40 0.92 -12.99
N GLU A 97 1.49 1.11 -13.94
CA GLU A 97 1.45 0.41 -15.23
C GLU A 97 2.80 0.39 -15.97
N PHE A 98 3.51 1.52 -15.96
CA PHE A 98 4.77 1.68 -16.70
C PHE A 98 6.03 1.68 -15.82
N GLN A 99 5.90 1.31 -14.53
CA GLN A 99 7.03 1.36 -13.60
C GLN A 99 7.95 0.15 -13.74
N THR A 100 9.24 0.38 -13.73
CA THR A 100 10.26 -0.69 -13.79
C THR A 100 10.39 -1.40 -12.45
N ASP A 101 10.89 -2.64 -12.47
CA ASP A 101 11.18 -3.38 -11.22
C ASP A 101 12.18 -2.64 -10.33
N ALA A 102 13.17 -1.97 -10.92
CA ALA A 102 14.14 -1.17 -10.16
C ALA A 102 13.46 -0.02 -9.41
N TYR A 103 12.53 0.69 -10.07
CA TYR A 103 11.76 1.75 -9.45
C TYR A 103 10.86 1.20 -8.33
N LEU A 104 10.12 0.12 -8.59
CA LEU A 104 9.23 -0.51 -7.61
C LEU A 104 10.00 -1.03 -6.38
N ARG A 105 11.22 -1.56 -6.59
CA ARG A 105 12.08 -2.01 -5.50
C ARG A 105 12.54 -0.84 -4.64
N ALA A 106 13.01 0.25 -5.24
CA ALA A 106 13.41 1.45 -4.51
C ALA A 106 12.26 2.03 -3.66
N MET A 107 11.02 2.04 -4.21
CA MET A 107 9.83 2.45 -3.48
C MET A 107 9.53 1.53 -2.30
N ALA A 108 9.62 0.21 -2.50
CA ALA A 108 9.38 -0.78 -1.47
C ALA A 108 10.38 -0.65 -0.31
N GLU A 109 11.66 -0.50 -0.61
CA GLU A 109 12.74 -0.31 0.37
C GLU A 109 12.57 1.00 1.15
N TYR A 110 12.22 2.09 0.47
CA TYR A 110 11.96 3.37 1.11
C TYR A 110 10.86 3.27 2.17
N PHE A 111 9.68 2.72 1.81
CA PHE A 111 8.58 2.61 2.75
C PHE A 111 8.82 1.54 3.83
N ALA A 112 9.53 0.47 3.52
CA ALA A 112 9.94 -0.54 4.50
C ALA A 112 10.83 0.04 5.60
N ALA A 113 11.65 1.04 5.29
CA ALA A 113 12.53 1.71 6.24
C ALA A 113 11.81 2.75 7.13
N GLN A 114 10.60 3.18 6.77
CA GLN A 114 9.88 4.19 7.54
C GLN A 114 9.32 3.63 8.85
N ARG A 115 9.38 4.41 9.94
CA ARG A 115 8.92 4.01 11.29
C ARG A 115 8.00 5.05 11.95
N PRO A 116 6.97 5.60 11.27
CA PRO A 116 5.99 6.42 11.95
C PRO A 116 5.21 5.57 12.96
N PRO A 117 4.69 6.13 14.05
CA PRO A 117 3.87 5.42 15.01
C PRO A 117 2.73 4.65 14.34
N LEU A 118 2.36 3.50 14.89
CA LEU A 118 1.13 2.82 14.51
C LEU A 118 -0.08 3.66 14.92
N PRO A 119 -1.15 3.66 14.11
CA PRO A 119 -2.38 4.33 14.54
C PRO A 119 -2.97 3.65 15.77
N PRO A 120 -3.74 4.36 16.59
CA PRO A 120 -4.48 3.73 17.67
C PRO A 120 -5.42 2.64 17.12
N PRO A 121 -5.68 1.58 17.90
CA PRO A 121 -6.59 0.52 17.47
C PRO A 121 -7.99 1.09 17.21
N THR A 122 -8.68 0.52 16.25
CA THR A 122 -10.09 0.82 16.01
C THR A 122 -10.92 0.06 17.04
N ILE A 123 -11.83 0.75 17.75
CA ILE A 123 -12.79 0.06 18.63
C ILE A 123 -13.76 -0.72 17.73
N PRO A 124 -13.76 -2.06 17.77
CA PRO A 124 -14.63 -2.84 16.90
C PRO A 124 -16.10 -2.68 17.31
N VAL A 125 -16.95 -2.35 16.33
CA VAL A 125 -18.41 -2.40 16.52
C VAL A 125 -18.86 -3.82 16.20
N ALA A 126 -18.70 -4.75 17.15
CA ALA A 126 -19.04 -6.16 16.99
C ALA A 126 -19.47 -6.78 18.32
N SER A 127 -20.31 -7.83 18.28
CA SER A 127 -20.71 -8.58 19.47
C SER A 127 -19.52 -9.35 20.07
N ARG A 128 -19.64 -9.74 21.33
CA ARG A 128 -18.63 -10.57 21.99
C ARG A 128 -18.37 -11.89 21.27
N ASP A 129 -19.42 -12.50 20.72
CA ASP A 129 -19.31 -13.78 20.00
C ASP A 129 -18.55 -13.61 18.70
N VAL A 130 -18.78 -12.52 17.94
CA VAL A 130 -18.04 -12.19 16.73
C VAL A 130 -16.56 -11.97 17.06
N LEU A 131 -16.26 -11.24 18.12
CA LEU A 131 -14.86 -11.03 18.56
C LEU A 131 -14.20 -12.32 19.05
N ALA A 132 -14.94 -13.19 19.75
CA ALA A 132 -14.44 -14.50 20.18
C ALA A 132 -14.13 -15.42 19.00
N LEU A 133 -15.01 -15.46 17.99
CA LEU A 133 -14.76 -16.19 16.73
C LEU A 133 -13.53 -15.65 16.02
N GLY A 134 -13.42 -14.32 15.86
CA GLY A 134 -12.26 -13.69 15.25
C GLY A 134 -10.97 -14.02 15.97
N ARG A 135 -10.95 -13.92 17.29
CA ARG A 135 -9.82 -14.31 18.11
C ARG A 135 -9.43 -15.78 17.88
N SER A 136 -10.39 -16.70 17.95
CA SER A 136 -10.14 -18.13 17.76
C SER A 136 -9.48 -18.40 16.39
N LEU A 137 -10.06 -17.90 15.32
CA LEU A 137 -9.51 -18.08 13.96
C LEU A 137 -8.11 -17.49 13.82
N VAL A 138 -7.88 -16.31 14.37
CA VAL A 138 -6.62 -15.62 14.21
C VAL A 138 -5.50 -16.24 15.04
N THR A 139 -5.80 -16.73 16.27
CA THR A 139 -4.78 -17.27 17.17
C THR A 139 -4.65 -18.80 17.15
N ALA A 140 -5.72 -19.51 16.81
CA ALA A 140 -5.72 -20.99 16.82
C ALA A 140 -6.07 -21.59 15.43
N GLY A 141 -6.74 -20.84 14.56
CA GLY A 141 -7.20 -21.35 13.28
C GLY A 141 -8.41 -22.29 13.41
N ASP A 142 -8.64 -23.08 12.36
CA ASP A 142 -9.66 -24.13 12.31
C ASP A 142 -9.11 -25.33 11.52
N ALA A 143 -8.54 -26.27 12.22
CA ALA A 143 -7.90 -27.45 11.62
C ALA A 143 -8.90 -28.31 10.83
N ALA A 144 -10.17 -28.39 11.25
CA ALA A 144 -11.19 -29.17 10.55
C ALA A 144 -11.49 -28.61 9.16
N ARG A 145 -11.39 -27.29 9.00
CA ARG A 145 -11.54 -26.60 7.71
C ARG A 145 -10.20 -26.37 7.00
N GLY A 146 -9.07 -26.81 7.57
CA GLY A 146 -7.74 -26.59 7.03
C GLY A 146 -7.34 -25.11 7.04
N ILE A 147 -7.81 -24.33 8.00
CA ILE A 147 -7.47 -22.92 8.18
C ILE A 147 -6.40 -22.83 9.28
N PRO A 148 -5.13 -22.55 8.95
CA PRO A 148 -4.11 -22.32 9.97
C PRO A 148 -4.37 -21.01 10.71
N ALA A 149 -3.84 -20.89 11.94
CA ALA A 149 -3.85 -19.62 12.65
C ALA A 149 -3.16 -18.54 11.84
N CYS A 150 -3.71 -17.33 11.76
CA CYS A 150 -3.06 -16.20 11.10
C CYS A 150 -1.71 -15.89 11.75
N ALA A 151 -1.63 -16.04 13.08
CA ALA A 151 -0.42 -15.88 13.88
C ALA A 151 0.73 -16.82 13.44
N ALA A 152 0.42 -18.00 12.88
CA ALA A 152 1.44 -18.97 12.47
C ALA A 152 2.34 -18.46 11.34
N CYS A 153 1.81 -17.53 10.50
CA CYS A 153 2.56 -16.92 9.41
C CYS A 153 2.87 -15.44 9.69
N HIS A 154 1.89 -14.70 10.19
CA HIS A 154 2.02 -13.25 10.40
C HIS A 154 2.66 -12.87 11.74
N GLY A 155 3.15 -13.86 12.50
CA GLY A 155 3.78 -13.71 13.81
C GLY A 155 2.77 -13.67 14.96
N PRO A 156 3.21 -14.06 16.18
CA PRO A 156 2.35 -14.10 17.36
C PRO A 156 1.86 -12.70 17.76
N GLU A 157 2.62 -11.66 17.42
CA GLU A 157 2.25 -10.25 17.64
C GLU A 157 1.75 -9.57 16.35
N PHE A 158 1.54 -10.32 15.27
CA PHE A 158 1.04 -9.84 13.97
C PHE A 158 1.89 -8.74 13.34
N ASN A 159 3.17 -8.70 13.63
CA ASN A 159 4.15 -7.78 13.06
C ASN A 159 4.72 -8.23 11.71
N GLY A 160 4.45 -9.49 11.29
CA GLY A 160 4.95 -10.08 10.05
C GLY A 160 6.34 -10.71 10.20
N MET A 161 6.91 -11.13 9.06
CA MET A 161 8.25 -11.73 8.98
C MET A 161 8.95 -11.30 7.69
N GLU A 162 10.24 -10.99 7.78
CA GLU A 162 11.05 -10.74 6.60
C GLU A 162 11.22 -12.03 5.76
N PRO A 163 11.35 -11.94 4.42
CA PRO A 163 11.32 -10.69 3.65
C PRO A 163 9.92 -10.32 3.10
N ALA A 164 8.89 -11.20 3.22
CA ALA A 164 7.67 -10.98 2.44
C ALA A 164 6.34 -11.28 3.15
N ILE A 165 6.33 -11.61 4.42
CA ILE A 165 5.11 -11.79 5.21
C ILE A 165 4.73 -10.46 5.90
N PRO A 166 3.61 -9.81 5.52
CA PRO A 166 3.27 -8.50 6.07
C PRO A 166 2.75 -8.56 7.50
N GLY A 167 3.06 -7.54 8.29
CA GLY A 167 2.35 -7.27 9.54
C GLY A 167 0.89 -6.88 9.28
N LEU A 168 0.02 -7.24 10.24
CA LEU A 168 -1.43 -6.99 10.20
C LEU A 168 -1.87 -5.87 11.15
N LEU A 169 -0.93 -5.28 11.89
CA LEU A 169 -1.18 -4.23 12.87
C LEU A 169 -1.55 -2.89 12.21
N GLY A 170 -2.41 -2.13 12.89
CA GLY A 170 -2.81 -0.79 12.45
C GLY A 170 -3.65 -0.78 11.16
N LEU A 171 -4.26 -1.91 10.80
CA LEU A 171 -5.14 -2.02 9.65
C LEU A 171 -6.61 -1.89 10.10
N ARG A 172 -7.41 -1.18 9.32
CA ARG A 172 -8.85 -1.04 9.57
C ARG A 172 -9.59 -2.31 9.14
N SER A 173 -10.72 -2.58 9.79
CA SER A 173 -11.56 -3.75 9.52
C SER A 173 -12.08 -3.80 8.08
N ASP A 174 -12.49 -2.66 7.53
CA ASP A 174 -12.95 -2.56 6.13
C ASP A 174 -11.85 -2.92 5.13
N TYR A 175 -10.61 -2.45 5.37
CA TYR A 175 -9.47 -2.82 4.54
C TYR A 175 -9.16 -4.32 4.65
N ILE A 176 -9.13 -4.89 5.85
CA ILE A 176 -8.86 -6.34 6.05
C ILE A 176 -9.92 -7.16 5.32
N SER A 177 -11.20 -6.82 5.49
CA SER A 177 -12.32 -7.49 4.81
C SER A 177 -12.19 -7.41 3.30
N ALA A 178 -11.86 -6.23 2.75
CA ALA A 178 -11.65 -6.05 1.32
C ALA A 178 -10.48 -6.90 0.79
N GLN A 179 -9.39 -7.05 1.56
CA GLN A 179 -8.27 -7.87 1.13
C GLN A 179 -8.61 -9.37 1.13
N LEU A 180 -9.23 -9.87 2.18
CA LEU A 180 -9.69 -11.26 2.25
C LEU A 180 -10.73 -11.55 1.17
N GLY A 181 -11.69 -10.64 0.95
CA GLY A 181 -12.65 -10.71 -0.15
C GLY A 181 -11.96 -10.74 -1.52
N GLY A 182 -10.94 -9.90 -1.71
CA GLY A 182 -10.17 -9.86 -2.95
C GLY A 182 -9.58 -11.22 -3.33
N TRP A 183 -9.01 -11.95 -2.38
CA TRP A 183 -8.53 -13.33 -2.64
C TRP A 183 -9.67 -14.32 -2.88
N ARG A 184 -10.77 -14.23 -2.11
CA ARG A 184 -11.92 -15.10 -2.28
C ARG A 184 -12.56 -14.99 -3.67
N TYR A 185 -12.65 -13.77 -4.20
CA TYR A 185 -13.30 -13.47 -5.48
C TYR A 185 -12.31 -13.33 -6.65
N GLY A 186 -11.01 -13.59 -6.43
CA GLY A 186 -9.99 -13.59 -7.48
C GLY A 186 -9.62 -12.21 -8.02
N THR A 187 -9.99 -11.12 -7.34
CA THR A 187 -9.55 -9.76 -7.69
C THR A 187 -8.16 -9.44 -7.14
N ARG A 188 -7.64 -10.32 -6.27
CA ARG A 188 -6.29 -10.30 -5.73
C ARG A 188 -5.71 -11.70 -5.76
N THR A 189 -4.54 -11.85 -6.39
CA THR A 189 -3.76 -13.09 -6.39
C THR A 189 -2.29 -12.79 -6.12
N ALA A 190 -1.54 -13.80 -5.67
CA ALA A 190 -0.11 -13.71 -5.41
C ALA A 190 0.67 -14.71 -6.27
N ALA A 191 1.99 -14.82 -6.07
CA ALA A 191 2.81 -15.84 -6.71
C ALA A 191 2.38 -17.25 -6.23
N ALA A 192 2.34 -18.19 -7.15
CA ALA A 192 1.95 -19.56 -6.84
C ALA A 192 3.05 -20.34 -6.10
N PRO A 193 2.68 -21.16 -5.10
CA PRO A 193 1.34 -21.38 -4.58
C PRO A 193 0.84 -20.18 -3.76
N ASP A 194 -0.36 -19.67 -4.07
CA ASP A 194 -0.96 -18.56 -3.35
C ASP A 194 -1.58 -19.03 -2.03
N CYS A 195 -0.79 -18.95 -0.98
CA CYS A 195 -1.19 -19.37 0.37
C CYS A 195 -2.39 -18.59 0.91
N MET A 196 -2.45 -17.27 0.63
CA MET A 196 -3.56 -16.44 1.12
C MET A 196 -4.86 -16.69 0.36
N GLN A 197 -4.81 -17.01 -0.93
CA GLN A 197 -5.98 -17.43 -1.69
C GLN A 197 -6.53 -18.77 -1.15
N ALA A 198 -5.63 -19.71 -0.85
CA ALA A 198 -6.02 -21.00 -0.27
C ALA A 198 -6.69 -20.85 1.10
N ILE A 199 -6.21 -19.93 1.93
CA ILE A 199 -6.80 -19.63 3.27
C ILE A 199 -8.12 -18.87 3.12
N ALA A 200 -8.11 -17.76 2.37
CA ALA A 200 -9.28 -16.90 2.22
C ALA A 200 -10.47 -17.63 1.56
N GLY A 201 -10.19 -18.54 0.64
CA GLY A 201 -11.23 -19.39 0.00
C GLY A 201 -11.97 -20.32 0.98
N ARG A 202 -11.38 -20.62 2.15
CA ARG A 202 -12.01 -21.44 3.20
C ARG A 202 -12.76 -20.63 4.25
N LEU A 203 -12.57 -19.30 4.30
CA LEU A 203 -13.29 -18.42 5.22
C LEU A 203 -14.70 -18.15 4.70
N THR A 204 -15.69 -18.20 5.58
CA THR A 204 -17.04 -17.68 5.32
C THR A 204 -17.03 -16.14 5.43
N GLU A 205 -18.12 -15.49 5.03
CA GLU A 205 -18.28 -14.05 5.23
C GLU A 205 -18.32 -13.65 6.70
N ALA A 206 -18.93 -14.50 7.54
CA ALA A 206 -18.93 -14.31 8.98
C ALA A 206 -17.51 -14.41 9.57
N ASP A 207 -16.69 -15.35 9.08
CA ASP A 207 -15.28 -15.47 9.47
C ASP A 207 -14.48 -14.22 9.08
N VAL A 208 -14.67 -13.74 7.85
CA VAL A 208 -13.99 -12.52 7.37
C VAL A 208 -14.35 -11.33 8.23
N THR A 209 -15.64 -11.16 8.56
CA THR A 209 -16.12 -10.09 9.44
C THR A 209 -15.50 -10.20 10.84
N ALA A 210 -15.47 -11.40 11.40
CA ALA A 210 -14.94 -11.67 12.73
C ALA A 210 -13.42 -11.42 12.81
N VAL A 211 -12.67 -11.95 11.84
CA VAL A 211 -11.22 -11.77 11.74
C VAL A 211 -10.88 -10.29 11.59
N ALA A 212 -11.57 -9.57 10.71
CA ALA A 212 -11.33 -8.16 10.47
C ALA A 212 -11.65 -7.30 11.70
N ALA A 213 -12.76 -7.57 12.39
CA ALA A 213 -13.12 -6.87 13.61
C ALA A 213 -12.09 -7.09 14.71
N TRP A 214 -11.62 -8.32 14.91
CA TRP A 214 -10.67 -8.63 15.98
C TRP A 214 -9.29 -8.03 15.69
N LEU A 215 -8.74 -8.20 14.47
CA LEU A 215 -7.43 -7.69 14.08
C LEU A 215 -7.35 -6.15 14.15
N SER A 216 -8.42 -5.45 13.77
CA SER A 216 -8.43 -3.98 13.78
C SER A 216 -8.39 -3.38 15.18
N GLY A 217 -8.76 -4.18 16.22
CA GLY A 217 -8.73 -3.80 17.62
C GLY A 217 -7.41 -4.09 18.34
N LEU A 218 -6.41 -4.64 17.66
CA LEU A 218 -5.14 -5.00 18.29
C LEU A 218 -4.31 -3.76 18.65
N LEU A 219 -3.74 -3.79 19.85
CA LEU A 219 -2.76 -2.81 20.31
C LEU A 219 -1.41 -3.06 19.62
N ALA A 220 -0.66 -1.99 19.40
CA ALA A 220 0.71 -2.11 18.95
C ALA A 220 1.58 -2.78 20.03
N PRO A 221 2.41 -3.78 19.67
CA PRO A 221 3.41 -4.31 20.58
C PRO A 221 4.55 -3.30 20.81
N ALA A 222 5.38 -3.59 21.80
CA ALA A 222 6.56 -2.75 22.09
C ALA A 222 7.55 -2.71 20.90
N ASN A 223 7.68 -3.82 20.17
CA ASN A 223 8.43 -3.88 18.93
C ASN A 223 7.52 -4.28 17.76
N PRO A 224 7.12 -3.33 16.91
CA PRO A 224 6.27 -3.61 15.75
C PRO A 224 7.06 -4.06 14.50
N ASP A 225 8.38 -4.17 14.56
CA ASP A 225 9.18 -4.57 13.41
C ASP A 225 8.93 -6.04 13.02
N PRO A 226 9.00 -6.37 11.72
CA PRO A 226 8.87 -7.74 11.25
C PRO A 226 9.88 -8.67 11.92
N ALA A 227 9.46 -9.89 12.19
CA ALA A 227 10.36 -10.93 12.70
C ALA A 227 11.44 -11.27 11.65
N PRO A 228 12.63 -11.75 12.07
CA PRO A 228 13.65 -12.18 11.13
C PRO A 228 13.17 -13.30 10.21
N GLN A 229 13.74 -13.37 9.00
CA GLN A 229 13.46 -14.44 8.05
C GLN A 229 13.72 -15.82 8.71
N GLY A 230 12.82 -16.76 8.47
CA GLY A 230 12.94 -18.14 8.97
C GLY A 230 12.66 -18.31 10.46
N SER A 231 12.28 -17.24 11.18
CA SER A 231 11.92 -17.33 12.60
C SER A 231 10.56 -18.00 12.84
N LEU A 232 9.71 -18.12 11.83
CA LEU A 232 8.42 -18.80 11.89
C LEU A 232 8.40 -20.01 10.97
N LYS A 233 7.84 -21.12 11.47
CA LYS A 233 7.62 -22.32 10.65
C LYS A 233 6.30 -22.16 9.90
N MET A 234 6.38 -21.97 8.59
CA MET A 234 5.20 -21.83 7.74
C MET A 234 4.38 -23.12 7.69
N PRO A 235 3.06 -23.07 7.99
CA PRO A 235 2.21 -24.28 7.98
C PRO A 235 1.87 -24.79 6.58
N LEU A 236 2.10 -23.98 5.54
CA LEU A 236 1.89 -24.34 4.14
C LEU A 236 2.87 -23.55 3.24
N PRO A 237 3.17 -24.08 2.04
CA PRO A 237 4.04 -23.38 1.10
C PRO A 237 3.37 -22.09 0.59
N CYS A 238 4.20 -21.06 0.39
CA CYS A 238 3.76 -19.73 -0.01
C CYS A 238 4.73 -19.20 -1.07
N GLY A 239 4.29 -19.05 -2.31
CA GLY A 239 5.14 -18.64 -3.43
C GLY A 239 5.65 -17.19 -3.34
N SER A 240 5.04 -16.38 -2.47
CA SER A 240 5.52 -15.03 -2.19
C SER A 240 6.66 -14.97 -1.17
N GLU A 241 6.94 -16.09 -0.49
CA GLU A 241 7.99 -16.19 0.51
C GLU A 241 9.15 -17.01 -0.09
N PRO A 242 10.37 -16.48 -0.16
CA PRO A 242 11.54 -17.24 -0.61
C PRO A 242 11.79 -18.45 0.31
N GLN A 243 11.99 -19.61 -0.29
CA GLN A 243 12.34 -20.83 0.43
C GLN A 243 13.83 -20.91 0.67
#